data_9ab8cad4ecaea088f4d93043dee31bc2
#
_entry.id   9ab8cad4ecaea088f4d93043dee31bc2
#
_cell.length_a   1.000
_cell.length_b   1.000
_cell.length_c   1.000
_cell.angle_alpha   90.00
_cell.angle_beta   90.00
_cell.angle_gamma   90.00
#
_symmetry.space_group_name_H-M   'P 1'
#
loop_
_entity.id
_entity.type
_entity.pdbx_description
1 polymer ?
#
loop_
_entity_poly.entity_id
_entity_poly.type
_entity_poly.pdbx_seq_one_letter_code
_entity_poly.pdbx_strand_id
1 'polypeptide(L)'
;LSDELTQTLIARKRAVPELRAVLITDPVNTVYGGMKAAHLESLKAAGVEVVMTRLSRLRDSNTAWSVFWRLLFHPWGNSPRGGWTPNPFGCEPVTVRSWLAILNLKANHRKVAIADDGTELRALITSANPHDGSSAHTNVALAFSGPAAYDLLRTEDAVLAFTDRTLQPLSSTVSSSNNDQQEPPADIFRTRIQILTEEKIADAAVAMIDAAQPGDTLDLVMFYLADRPVVRALKRAARRGVSLRVLLDPNKDAFGRTKNGMPNRQVARELVAVGVPVRWAATHGEQMHAKLLLARYATGMGDVLLGSANFTRRNLRDFNLETNARLTGTL
;
A
#
# COMPACT_ATOMS: atom_id res chain seq x y z
N LEU A 1 -10.89 -4.67 13.03
CA LEU A 1 -10.92 -4.02 11.69
C LEU A 1 -11.32 -5.01 10.59
N SER A 2 -10.70 -6.20 10.51
CA SER A 2 -11.06 -7.22 9.50
C SER A 2 -12.52 -7.66 9.63
N ASP A 3 -12.95 -8.00 10.83
CA ASP A 3 -14.32 -8.45 11.10
C ASP A 3 -15.34 -7.33 10.86
N GLU A 4 -15.05 -6.12 11.28
CA GLU A 4 -15.91 -4.94 11.04
C GLU A 4 -16.09 -4.69 9.54
N LEU A 5 -15.03 -4.68 8.76
CA LEU A 5 -15.10 -4.53 7.30
C LEU A 5 -15.91 -5.64 6.65
N THR A 6 -15.66 -6.89 7.06
CA THR A 6 -16.36 -8.07 6.55
C THR A 6 -17.86 -7.97 6.85
N GLN A 7 -18.24 -7.69 8.09
CA GLN A 7 -19.64 -7.57 8.52
C GLN A 7 -20.33 -6.37 7.85
N THR A 8 -19.63 -5.25 7.71
CA THR A 8 -20.16 -4.05 7.05
C THR A 8 -20.48 -4.32 5.57
N LEU A 9 -19.55 -4.97 4.84
CA LEU A 9 -19.76 -5.34 3.45
C LEU A 9 -20.91 -6.32 3.29
N ILE A 10 -21.01 -7.33 4.16
CA ILE A 10 -22.11 -8.31 4.16
C ILE A 10 -23.44 -7.62 4.43
N ALA A 11 -23.49 -6.79 5.48
CA ALA A 11 -24.71 -6.06 5.84
C ALA A 11 -25.17 -5.14 4.71
N ARG A 12 -24.24 -4.41 4.10
CA ARG A 12 -24.56 -3.52 2.99
C ARG A 12 -25.04 -4.27 1.75
N LYS A 13 -24.37 -5.38 1.39
CA LYS A 13 -24.79 -6.23 0.26
C LYS A 13 -26.17 -6.84 0.48
N ARG A 14 -26.52 -7.21 1.71
CA ARG A 14 -27.87 -7.70 2.05
C ARG A 14 -28.92 -6.61 1.98
N ALA A 15 -28.58 -5.39 2.43
CA ALA A 15 -29.49 -4.24 2.40
C ALA A 15 -29.73 -3.73 0.97
N VAL A 16 -28.76 -3.88 0.08
CA VAL A 16 -28.80 -3.43 -1.32
C VAL A 16 -28.35 -4.60 -2.22
N PRO A 17 -29.24 -5.52 -2.57
CA PRO A 17 -28.88 -6.73 -3.32
C PRO A 17 -28.23 -6.47 -4.70
N GLU A 18 -28.62 -5.37 -5.35
CA GLU A 18 -28.07 -4.92 -6.64
C GLU A 18 -26.67 -4.27 -6.51
N LEU A 19 -26.23 -3.93 -5.31
CA LEU A 19 -24.89 -3.38 -5.10
C LEU A 19 -23.83 -4.31 -5.66
N ARG A 20 -23.02 -3.85 -6.58
CA ARG A 20 -21.78 -4.53 -6.96
C ARG A 20 -20.71 -4.27 -5.91
N ALA A 21 -20.35 -5.28 -5.15
CA ALA A 21 -19.27 -5.23 -4.16
C ALA A 21 -18.13 -6.14 -4.60
N VAL A 22 -16.93 -5.60 -4.75
CA VAL A 22 -15.74 -6.33 -5.22
C VAL A 22 -14.62 -6.16 -4.20
N LEU A 23 -14.03 -7.27 -3.77
CA LEU A 23 -12.83 -7.31 -2.94
C LEU A 23 -11.66 -7.87 -3.76
N ILE A 24 -10.70 -7.00 -4.13
CA ILE A 24 -9.44 -7.42 -4.73
C ILE A 24 -8.44 -7.68 -3.60
N THR A 25 -7.93 -8.90 -3.50
CA THR A 25 -7.11 -9.30 -2.36
C THR A 25 -5.84 -10.04 -2.78
N ASP A 26 -4.86 -10.07 -1.88
CA ASP A 26 -3.59 -10.76 -2.06
C ASP A 26 -3.72 -12.24 -1.74
N PRO A 27 -3.11 -13.16 -2.51
CA PRO A 27 -3.06 -14.59 -2.18
C PRO A 27 -2.46 -14.93 -0.80
N VAL A 28 -1.71 -14.02 -0.18
CA VAL A 28 -1.22 -14.20 1.19
C VAL A 28 -2.35 -14.40 2.20
N ASN A 29 -3.55 -13.84 1.93
CA ASN A 29 -4.72 -13.99 2.80
C ASN A 29 -5.27 -15.42 2.85
N THR A 30 -4.86 -16.28 1.92
CA THR A 30 -5.09 -17.72 1.96
C THR A 30 -3.79 -18.50 2.11
N VAL A 31 -2.71 -17.83 2.51
CA VAL A 31 -1.35 -18.37 2.52
C VAL A 31 -1.04 -19.11 1.22
N TYR A 32 -1.31 -18.40 0.10
CA TYR A 32 -1.14 -18.89 -1.28
C TYR A 32 -1.94 -20.17 -1.58
N GLY A 33 -3.19 -20.23 -1.08
CA GLY A 33 -4.08 -21.40 -1.27
C GLY A 33 -3.82 -22.55 -0.29
N GLY A 34 -2.98 -22.34 0.73
CA GLY A 34 -2.68 -23.33 1.77
C GLY A 34 -3.68 -23.37 2.92
N MET A 35 -4.64 -22.44 2.96
CA MET A 35 -5.74 -22.43 3.93
C MET A 35 -7.00 -21.81 3.32
N LYS A 36 -8.15 -22.09 3.92
CA LYS A 36 -9.40 -21.39 3.66
C LYS A 36 -9.51 -20.21 4.60
N ALA A 37 -9.70 -19.01 4.07
CA ALA A 37 -9.94 -17.81 4.87
C ALA A 37 -11.45 -17.64 5.10
N ALA A 38 -11.93 -17.88 6.32
CA ALA A 38 -13.36 -17.89 6.66
C ALA A 38 -14.06 -16.57 6.28
N HIS A 39 -13.40 -15.42 6.49
CA HIS A 39 -13.95 -14.12 6.12
C HIS A 39 -14.16 -13.97 4.61
N LEU A 40 -13.26 -14.51 3.77
CA LEU A 40 -13.41 -14.47 2.31
C LEU A 40 -14.56 -15.38 1.84
N GLU A 41 -14.72 -16.55 2.46
CA GLU A 41 -15.84 -17.45 2.16
C GLU A 41 -17.19 -16.84 2.58
N SER A 42 -17.24 -16.15 3.74
CA SER A 42 -18.43 -15.43 4.18
C SER A 42 -18.82 -14.28 3.24
N LEU A 43 -17.82 -13.53 2.73
CA LEU A 43 -18.05 -12.47 1.73
C LEU A 43 -18.60 -13.06 0.42
N LYS A 44 -18.02 -14.14 -0.09
CA LYS A 44 -18.51 -14.83 -1.29
C LYS A 44 -19.94 -15.35 -1.11
N ALA A 45 -20.24 -15.96 0.05
CA ALA A 45 -21.58 -16.45 0.36
C ALA A 45 -22.61 -15.31 0.44
N ALA A 46 -22.20 -14.11 0.78
CA ALA A 46 -23.06 -12.92 0.77
C ALA A 46 -23.18 -12.26 -0.61
N GLY A 47 -22.53 -12.78 -1.65
CA GLY A 47 -22.56 -12.23 -3.00
C GLY A 47 -21.54 -11.12 -3.28
N VAL A 48 -20.50 -11.00 -2.46
CA VAL A 48 -19.35 -10.12 -2.73
C VAL A 48 -18.42 -10.85 -3.71
N GLU A 49 -18.02 -10.18 -4.79
CA GLU A 49 -17.05 -10.68 -5.76
C GLU A 49 -15.64 -10.63 -5.15
N VAL A 50 -15.02 -11.78 -4.88
CA VAL A 50 -13.67 -11.86 -4.29
C VAL A 50 -12.66 -12.26 -5.36
N VAL A 51 -11.76 -11.35 -5.70
CA VAL A 51 -10.76 -11.48 -6.75
C VAL A 51 -9.37 -11.63 -6.14
N MET A 52 -8.73 -12.78 -6.35
CA MET A 52 -7.34 -13.02 -5.94
C MET A 52 -6.37 -12.48 -6.98
N THR A 53 -5.52 -11.53 -6.61
CA THR A 53 -4.54 -10.92 -7.51
C THR A 53 -3.58 -11.96 -8.09
N ARG A 54 -3.36 -11.93 -9.39
CA ARG A 54 -2.47 -12.86 -10.10
C ARG A 54 -1.01 -12.42 -10.04
N LEU A 55 -0.35 -12.66 -8.90
CA LEU A 55 1.02 -12.21 -8.63
C LEU A 55 2.08 -12.79 -9.57
N SER A 56 1.80 -13.88 -10.28
CA SER A 56 2.72 -14.47 -11.24
C SER A 56 3.08 -13.53 -12.40
N ARG A 57 2.26 -12.52 -12.68
CA ARG A 57 2.49 -11.49 -13.71
C ARG A 57 3.41 -10.35 -13.26
N LEU A 58 3.64 -10.21 -11.94
CA LEU A 58 4.60 -9.23 -11.42
C LEU A 58 6.05 -9.62 -11.75
N ARG A 59 6.92 -8.63 -11.85
CA ARG A 59 8.38 -8.84 -11.97
C ARG A 59 8.91 -9.70 -10.83
N ASP A 60 9.94 -10.45 -11.09
CA ASP A 60 10.55 -11.33 -10.09
C ASP A 60 11.50 -10.54 -9.20
N SER A 61 11.16 -10.38 -7.92
CA SER A 61 12.03 -9.77 -6.92
C SER A 61 13.18 -10.70 -6.49
N ASN A 62 12.95 -12.01 -6.59
CA ASN A 62 13.93 -13.07 -6.37
C ASN A 62 13.99 -13.95 -7.61
N THR A 63 14.74 -13.51 -8.64
CA THR A 63 14.73 -14.10 -9.98
C THR A 63 15.13 -15.58 -9.98
N ALA A 64 16.22 -15.93 -9.29
CA ALA A 64 16.70 -17.31 -9.23
C ALA A 64 15.67 -18.24 -8.61
N TRP A 65 15.08 -17.84 -7.48
CA TRP A 65 14.02 -18.59 -6.82
C TRP A 65 12.76 -18.70 -7.68
N SER A 66 12.36 -17.62 -8.33
CA SER A 66 11.13 -17.58 -9.13
C SER A 66 11.21 -18.49 -10.37
N VAL A 67 12.37 -18.65 -10.97
CA VAL A 67 12.59 -19.64 -12.04
C VAL A 67 12.45 -21.06 -11.51
N PHE A 68 13.13 -21.37 -10.41
CA PHE A 68 13.06 -22.66 -9.75
C PHE A 68 11.62 -23.00 -9.31
N TRP A 69 10.94 -22.02 -8.70
CA TRP A 69 9.54 -22.13 -8.30
C TRP A 69 8.61 -22.47 -9.48
N ARG A 70 8.74 -21.74 -10.61
CA ARG A 70 7.89 -21.97 -11.79
C ARG A 70 8.08 -23.34 -12.42
N LEU A 71 9.30 -23.85 -12.43
CA LEU A 71 9.61 -25.13 -13.04
C LEU A 71 9.19 -26.32 -12.18
N LEU A 72 9.42 -26.25 -10.88
CA LEU A 72 9.29 -27.42 -9.99
C LEU A 72 8.01 -27.41 -9.14
N PHE A 73 7.48 -26.25 -8.78
CA PHE A 73 6.39 -26.18 -7.81
C PHE A 73 5.09 -25.57 -8.35
N HIS A 74 5.17 -24.53 -9.15
CA HIS A 74 3.99 -23.79 -9.61
C HIS A 74 2.94 -24.68 -10.30
N PRO A 75 3.29 -25.65 -11.18
CA PRO A 75 2.29 -26.46 -11.91
C PRO A 75 1.38 -27.30 -11.01
N TRP A 76 1.84 -27.67 -9.82
CA TRP A 76 1.11 -28.60 -8.95
C TRP A 76 -0.01 -27.96 -8.12
N GLY A 77 -0.14 -26.62 -8.10
CA GLY A 77 -1.11 -25.91 -7.28
C GLY A 77 -0.82 -26.03 -5.77
N ASN A 78 -1.72 -25.56 -4.93
CA ASN A 78 -1.64 -25.73 -3.47
C ASN A 78 -2.99 -26.23 -2.96
N SER A 79 -3.03 -26.79 -1.74
CA SER A 79 -4.24 -27.33 -1.15
C SER A 79 -4.43 -26.81 0.26
N PRO A 80 -5.65 -26.41 0.66
CA PRO A 80 -5.96 -26.07 2.05
C PRO A 80 -6.10 -27.31 2.94
N ARG A 81 -5.89 -28.51 2.40
CA ARG A 81 -5.93 -29.78 3.14
C ARG A 81 -4.53 -30.35 3.26
N GLY A 82 -4.20 -30.91 4.43
CA GLY A 82 -2.92 -31.62 4.63
C GLY A 82 -1.73 -30.71 4.96
N GLY A 83 -1.96 -29.49 5.42
CA GLY A 83 -0.92 -28.66 6.04
C GLY A 83 -0.41 -29.29 7.34
N TRP A 84 0.91 -29.30 7.54
CA TRP A 84 1.56 -29.80 8.75
C TRP A 84 2.67 -28.87 9.27
N THR A 85 2.92 -27.77 8.55
CA THR A 85 3.90 -26.76 8.96
C THR A 85 3.21 -25.60 9.68
N PRO A 86 3.91 -24.92 10.61
CA PRO A 86 3.35 -23.73 11.26
C PRO A 86 2.91 -22.68 10.25
N ASN A 87 1.79 -22.01 10.51
CA ASN A 87 1.32 -20.91 9.68
C ASN A 87 2.04 -19.61 10.10
N PRO A 88 2.67 -18.86 9.18
CA PRO A 88 3.32 -17.61 9.52
C PRO A 88 2.33 -16.47 9.85
N PHE A 89 1.04 -16.63 9.53
CA PHE A 89 0.02 -15.57 9.64
C PHE A 89 -1.23 -15.98 10.44
N GLY A 90 -1.24 -17.19 11.04
CA GLY A 90 -2.42 -17.68 11.76
C GLY A 90 -2.13 -18.98 12.53
N CYS A 91 -3.16 -19.57 13.13
CA CYS A 91 -3.05 -20.77 13.96
C CYS A 91 -3.17 -22.07 13.15
N GLU A 92 -3.87 -22.06 12.02
CA GLU A 92 -4.11 -23.25 11.20
C GLU A 92 -2.83 -23.68 10.46
N PRO A 93 -2.45 -24.97 10.47
CA PRO A 93 -1.25 -25.42 9.78
C PRO A 93 -1.38 -25.26 8.26
N VAL A 94 -0.25 -24.99 7.61
CA VAL A 94 -0.15 -24.81 6.17
C VAL A 94 0.83 -25.77 5.53
N THR A 95 0.82 -25.88 4.21
CA THR A 95 1.74 -26.74 3.49
C THR A 95 3.14 -26.13 3.38
N VAL A 96 4.18 -26.94 3.22
CA VAL A 96 5.54 -26.48 2.86
C VAL A 96 5.51 -25.61 1.62
N ARG A 97 4.63 -25.92 0.69
CA ARG A 97 4.45 -25.17 -0.55
C ARG A 97 4.02 -23.72 -0.31
N SER A 98 3.19 -23.46 0.70
CA SER A 98 2.85 -22.10 1.13
C SER A 98 4.09 -21.31 1.53
N TRP A 99 5.00 -21.93 2.29
CA TRP A 99 6.27 -21.31 2.66
C TRP A 99 7.17 -21.04 1.46
N LEU A 100 7.24 -21.98 0.52
CA LEU A 100 8.01 -21.81 -0.70
C LEU A 100 7.43 -20.70 -1.59
N ALA A 101 6.11 -20.53 -1.62
CA ALA A 101 5.45 -19.45 -2.36
C ALA A 101 5.80 -18.06 -1.81
N ILE A 102 5.92 -17.91 -0.48
CA ILE A 102 6.32 -16.66 0.18
C ILE A 102 7.69 -16.16 -0.32
N LEU A 103 8.61 -17.06 -0.65
CA LEU A 103 9.97 -16.72 -1.09
C LEU A 103 10.02 -16.02 -2.45
N ASN A 104 8.91 -16.02 -3.23
CA ASN A 104 8.80 -15.18 -4.44
C ASN A 104 8.78 -13.69 -4.11
N LEU A 105 8.43 -13.32 -2.88
CA LEU A 105 8.44 -11.95 -2.36
C LEU A 105 7.63 -10.97 -3.22
N LYS A 106 6.49 -11.40 -3.75
CA LYS A 106 5.54 -10.59 -4.53
C LYS A 106 4.29 -10.36 -3.72
N ALA A 107 3.69 -9.18 -3.82
CA ALA A 107 2.44 -8.86 -3.14
C ALA A 107 1.61 -7.82 -3.89
N ASN A 108 0.29 -7.91 -3.75
CA ASN A 108 -0.60 -6.77 -3.88
C ASN A 108 -0.66 -6.07 -2.52
N HIS A 109 0.09 -5.00 -2.38
CA HIS A 109 0.23 -4.28 -1.12
C HIS A 109 -0.61 -2.99 -1.07
N ARG A 110 -1.50 -2.79 -2.04
CA ARG A 110 -2.44 -1.68 -2.08
C ARG A 110 -3.44 -1.76 -0.94
N LYS A 111 -3.82 -0.60 -0.41
CA LYS A 111 -4.78 -0.48 0.69
C LYS A 111 -5.70 0.69 0.38
N VAL A 112 -6.72 0.39 -0.39
CA VAL A 112 -7.67 1.38 -0.89
C VAL A 112 -9.10 0.90 -0.65
N ALA A 113 -10.00 1.85 -0.51
CA ALA A 113 -11.44 1.61 -0.55
C ALA A 113 -12.08 2.66 -1.43
N ILE A 114 -13.06 2.25 -2.25
CA ILE A 114 -13.80 3.13 -3.14
C ILE A 114 -15.27 2.77 -2.98
N ALA A 115 -16.11 3.77 -2.82
CA ALA A 115 -17.54 3.61 -2.70
C ALA A 115 -18.26 4.71 -3.48
N ASP A 116 -19.28 4.30 -4.25
CA ASP A 116 -20.26 5.21 -4.83
C ASP A 116 -21.43 5.31 -3.85
N ASP A 117 -21.77 6.51 -3.40
CA ASP A 117 -22.91 6.75 -2.51
C ASP A 117 -24.19 7.17 -3.28
N GLY A 118 -24.13 7.14 -4.61
CA GLY A 118 -25.20 7.54 -5.52
C GLY A 118 -25.16 9.03 -5.91
N THR A 119 -24.33 9.84 -5.23
CA THR A 119 -24.13 11.25 -5.53
C THR A 119 -22.69 11.54 -5.97
N GLU A 120 -21.72 10.92 -5.33
CA GLU A 120 -20.31 11.08 -5.65
C GLU A 120 -19.52 9.79 -5.38
N LEU A 121 -18.37 9.68 -6.01
CA LEU A 121 -17.40 8.63 -5.74
C LEU A 121 -16.47 9.07 -4.62
N ARG A 122 -16.47 8.30 -3.52
CA ARG A 122 -15.58 8.50 -2.37
C ARG A 122 -14.47 7.47 -2.37
N ALA A 123 -13.29 7.92 -2.05
CA ALA A 123 -12.08 7.11 -2.06
C ALA A 123 -11.30 7.26 -0.77
N LEU A 124 -10.60 6.18 -0.39
CA LEU A 124 -9.68 6.13 0.74
C LEU A 124 -8.40 5.46 0.29
N ILE A 125 -7.26 6.07 0.60
CA ILE A 125 -5.94 5.46 0.51
C ILE A 125 -5.35 5.44 1.91
N THR A 126 -4.80 4.29 2.35
CA THR A 126 -4.25 4.16 3.70
C THR A 126 -2.98 3.32 3.75
N SER A 127 -2.23 3.47 4.82
CA SER A 127 -1.14 2.55 5.17
C SER A 127 -1.62 1.33 5.96
N ALA A 128 -2.84 1.36 6.52
CA ALA A 128 -3.40 0.31 7.36
C ALA A 128 -3.72 -0.95 6.55
N ASN A 129 -3.31 -2.12 7.03
CA ASN A 129 -3.82 -3.38 6.50
C ASN A 129 -5.22 -3.67 7.07
N PRO A 130 -6.15 -4.21 6.29
CA PRO A 130 -7.48 -4.56 6.77
C PRO A 130 -7.46 -5.88 7.58
N HIS A 131 -6.68 -5.93 8.65
CA HIS A 131 -6.65 -7.04 9.61
C HIS A 131 -6.49 -6.52 11.05
N ASP A 132 -6.85 -7.33 12.04
CA ASP A 132 -6.97 -6.89 13.44
C ASP A 132 -5.64 -6.44 14.05
N GLY A 133 -4.54 -7.12 13.74
CA GLY A 133 -3.23 -6.68 14.21
C GLY A 133 -2.84 -5.27 13.73
N SER A 134 -3.38 -4.81 12.59
CA SER A 134 -3.08 -3.48 12.06
C SER A 134 -3.85 -2.37 12.78
N SER A 135 -4.93 -2.69 13.49
CA SER A 135 -5.70 -1.69 14.26
C SER A 135 -4.91 -1.12 15.44
N ALA A 136 -3.93 -1.87 15.95
CA ALA A 136 -3.03 -1.39 17.00
C ALA A 136 -1.85 -0.55 16.46
N HIS A 137 -1.62 -0.53 15.15
CA HIS A 137 -0.49 0.17 14.54
C HIS A 137 -0.80 1.64 14.27
N THR A 138 0.22 2.49 14.33
CA THR A 138 0.12 3.88 13.88
C THR A 138 0.09 3.92 12.35
N ASN A 139 -1.02 4.38 11.80
CA ASN A 139 -1.25 4.45 10.36
C ASN A 139 -1.56 5.88 9.90
N VAL A 140 -1.51 6.09 8.58
CA VAL A 140 -1.95 7.31 7.90
C VAL A 140 -2.97 6.95 6.84
N ALA A 141 -3.95 7.82 6.64
CA ALA A 141 -4.97 7.67 5.61
C ALA A 141 -5.36 9.02 5.01
N LEU A 142 -5.85 8.99 3.79
CA LEU A 142 -6.47 10.11 3.09
C LEU A 142 -7.80 9.65 2.52
N ALA A 143 -8.88 10.31 2.93
CA ALA A 143 -10.20 10.19 2.32
C ALA A 143 -10.45 11.40 1.42
N PHE A 144 -11.00 11.18 0.23
CA PHE A 144 -11.24 12.22 -0.77
C PHE A 144 -12.36 11.81 -1.72
N SER A 145 -12.89 12.80 -2.47
CA SER A 145 -13.84 12.61 -3.57
C SER A 145 -13.39 13.41 -4.80
N GLY A 146 -14.23 13.46 -5.83
CA GLY A 146 -13.94 14.18 -7.06
C GLY A 146 -13.02 13.44 -8.02
N PRO A 147 -12.33 14.14 -8.95
CA PRO A 147 -11.57 13.53 -10.07
C PRO A 147 -10.59 12.46 -9.66
N ALA A 148 -9.85 12.70 -8.57
CA ALA A 148 -8.84 11.75 -8.09
C ALA A 148 -9.45 10.42 -7.63
N ALA A 149 -10.71 10.39 -7.19
CA ALA A 149 -11.41 9.15 -6.85
C ALA A 149 -11.65 8.29 -8.09
N TYR A 150 -12.00 8.91 -9.23
CA TYR A 150 -12.11 8.22 -10.52
C TYR A 150 -10.75 7.76 -11.04
N ASP A 151 -9.68 8.54 -10.82
CA ASP A 151 -8.32 8.11 -11.15
C ASP A 151 -7.94 6.87 -10.34
N LEU A 152 -8.26 6.84 -9.04
CA LEU A 152 -8.04 5.66 -8.20
C LEU A 152 -8.84 4.46 -8.72
N LEU A 153 -10.12 4.64 -9.06
CA LEU A 153 -10.97 3.58 -9.61
C LEU A 153 -10.36 2.97 -10.89
N ARG A 154 -9.85 3.80 -11.80
CA ARG A 154 -9.15 3.33 -13.01
C ARG A 154 -7.90 2.51 -12.68
N THR A 155 -7.19 2.85 -11.59
CA THR A 155 -6.03 2.04 -11.18
C THR A 155 -6.45 0.67 -10.64
N GLU A 156 -7.62 0.56 -10.00
CA GLU A 156 -8.14 -0.75 -9.55
C GLU A 156 -8.70 -1.56 -10.72
N ASP A 157 -9.31 -0.92 -11.73
CA ASP A 157 -9.65 -1.58 -13.00
C ASP A 157 -8.41 -2.17 -13.69
N ALA A 158 -7.29 -1.44 -13.65
CA ALA A 158 -6.03 -1.96 -14.18
C ALA A 158 -5.55 -3.20 -13.40
N VAL A 159 -5.75 -3.26 -12.07
CA VAL A 159 -5.43 -4.45 -11.25
C VAL A 159 -6.36 -5.62 -11.57
N LEU A 160 -7.65 -5.37 -11.80
CA LEU A 160 -8.58 -6.40 -12.27
C LEU A 160 -8.14 -6.97 -13.62
N ALA A 161 -7.90 -6.11 -14.61
CA ALA A 161 -7.46 -6.52 -15.94
C ALA A 161 -6.08 -7.20 -15.92
N PHE A 162 -5.19 -6.75 -15.03
CA PHE A 162 -3.91 -7.42 -14.77
C PHE A 162 -4.12 -8.83 -14.21
N THR A 163 -5.13 -9.03 -13.38
CA THR A 163 -5.46 -10.33 -12.79
C THR A 163 -6.15 -11.22 -13.81
N ASP A 164 -7.25 -10.75 -14.38
CA ASP A 164 -8.01 -11.45 -15.41
C ASP A 164 -8.74 -10.43 -16.31
N ARG A 165 -8.46 -10.47 -17.61
CA ARG A 165 -9.04 -9.56 -18.59
C ARG A 165 -10.53 -9.81 -18.89
N THR A 166 -11.08 -10.91 -18.40
CA THR A 166 -12.51 -11.25 -18.58
C THR A 166 -13.38 -10.60 -17.51
N LEU A 167 -12.78 -10.09 -16.41
CA LEU A 167 -13.50 -9.43 -15.35
C LEU A 167 -14.03 -8.07 -15.84
N GLN A 168 -15.26 -7.75 -15.47
CA GLN A 168 -15.85 -6.46 -15.78
C GLN A 168 -15.14 -5.33 -15.02
N PRO A 169 -14.81 -4.22 -15.69
CA PRO A 169 -14.26 -3.05 -15.00
C PRO A 169 -15.20 -2.53 -13.91
N LEU A 170 -14.65 -1.99 -12.83
CA LEU A 170 -15.43 -1.36 -11.74
C LEU A 170 -16.08 -0.08 -12.25
N SER A 171 -15.39 0.67 -13.10
CA SER A 171 -15.85 1.92 -13.71
C SER A 171 -17.10 1.74 -14.59
N SER A 172 -17.38 0.52 -15.06
CA SER A 172 -18.56 0.25 -15.89
C SER A 172 -19.89 0.36 -15.13
N THR A 173 -19.85 0.34 -13.79
CA THR A 173 -21.04 0.42 -12.92
C THR A 173 -21.24 1.79 -12.28
N VAL A 174 -20.28 2.71 -12.44
CA VAL A 174 -20.35 4.06 -11.90
C VAL A 174 -21.00 4.98 -12.94
N SER A 175 -22.03 5.71 -12.55
CA SER A 175 -22.75 6.64 -13.44
C SER A 175 -21.81 7.71 -13.98
N SER A 176 -21.77 7.86 -15.31
CA SER A 176 -20.93 8.84 -15.99
C SER A 176 -21.44 10.30 -15.87
N SER A 177 -22.58 10.50 -15.22
CA SER A 177 -23.21 11.82 -15.08
C SER A 177 -22.38 12.87 -14.31
N ASN A 178 -21.33 12.47 -13.62
CA ASN A 178 -20.45 13.36 -12.85
C ASN A 178 -19.08 13.58 -13.50
N ASN A 179 -18.88 13.14 -14.75
CA ASN A 179 -17.60 13.28 -15.45
C ASN A 179 -17.46 14.61 -16.20
N ASP A 180 -18.55 15.41 -16.30
CA ASP A 180 -18.52 16.78 -16.84
C ASP A 180 -17.98 17.72 -15.74
N GLN A 181 -16.67 17.71 -15.62
CA GLN A 181 -15.99 18.60 -14.70
C GLN A 181 -15.89 19.99 -15.31
N GLN A 182 -16.81 20.85 -14.89
CA GLN A 182 -16.51 22.27 -14.83
C GLN A 182 -15.26 22.45 -13.96
N GLU A 183 -14.15 22.90 -14.55
CA GLU A 183 -13.02 23.37 -13.75
C GLU A 183 -13.56 24.43 -12.78
N PRO A 184 -13.39 24.23 -11.46
CA PRO A 184 -13.84 25.22 -10.50
C PRO A 184 -13.08 26.54 -10.72
N PRO A 185 -13.69 27.70 -10.37
CA PRO A 185 -13.10 29.03 -10.60
C PRO A 185 -11.68 29.14 -10.03
N ALA A 186 -10.84 29.97 -10.67
CA ALA A 186 -9.39 30.03 -10.46
C ALA A 186 -8.89 30.48 -9.07
N ASP A 187 -9.75 30.93 -8.17
CA ASP A 187 -9.41 31.76 -7.01
C ASP A 187 -9.51 31.11 -5.62
N ILE A 188 -9.59 29.78 -5.51
CA ILE A 188 -9.63 29.15 -4.20
C ILE A 188 -8.37 28.28 -4.03
N PHE A 189 -7.73 28.32 -2.87
CA PHE A 189 -6.62 27.48 -2.42
C PHE A 189 -6.83 26.02 -2.83
N ARG A 190 -6.25 25.60 -3.96
CA ARG A 190 -6.52 24.31 -4.56
C ARG A 190 -5.50 23.30 -4.08
N THR A 191 -5.96 22.32 -3.32
CA THR A 191 -5.20 21.09 -3.15
C THR A 191 -5.41 20.20 -4.36
N ARG A 192 -4.37 19.93 -5.11
CA ARG A 192 -4.37 18.96 -6.20
C ARG A 192 -4.00 17.58 -5.64
N ILE A 193 -4.81 16.56 -5.94
CA ILE A 193 -4.53 15.17 -5.60
C ILE A 193 -4.13 14.43 -6.86
N GLN A 194 -3.03 13.71 -6.82
CA GLN A 194 -2.53 12.83 -7.87
C GLN A 194 -2.40 11.41 -7.33
N ILE A 195 -2.97 10.44 -8.03
CA ILE A 195 -2.82 9.01 -7.70
C ILE A 195 -1.56 8.49 -8.36
N LEU A 196 -0.71 7.85 -7.57
CA LEU A 196 0.56 7.29 -8.00
C LEU A 196 0.62 5.81 -7.67
N THR A 197 1.12 5.04 -8.61
CA THR A 197 1.27 3.59 -8.45
C THR A 197 2.70 3.16 -8.75
N GLU A 198 3.16 2.13 -8.07
CA GLU A 198 4.41 1.41 -8.32
C GLU A 198 5.62 2.37 -8.42
N GLU A 199 6.44 2.29 -9.48
CA GLU A 199 7.68 3.07 -9.65
C GLU A 199 7.44 4.58 -9.69
N LYS A 200 6.26 5.05 -10.12
CA LYS A 200 5.91 6.49 -10.10
C LYS A 200 5.91 7.08 -8.69
N ILE A 201 5.68 6.26 -7.67
CA ILE A 201 5.79 6.68 -6.26
C ILE A 201 7.24 7.05 -5.93
N ALA A 202 8.20 6.26 -6.40
CA ALA A 202 9.62 6.54 -6.20
C ALA A 202 10.06 7.82 -6.90
N ASP A 203 9.63 8.00 -8.15
CA ASP A 203 9.96 9.19 -8.94
C ASP A 203 9.42 10.45 -8.28
N ALA A 204 8.16 10.43 -7.81
CA ALA A 204 7.57 11.53 -7.08
C ALA A 204 8.31 11.82 -5.76
N ALA A 205 8.64 10.80 -4.97
CA ALA A 205 9.38 10.97 -3.73
C ALA A 205 10.76 11.60 -3.95
N VAL A 206 11.51 11.12 -4.96
CA VAL A 206 12.82 11.68 -5.32
C VAL A 206 12.67 13.12 -5.82
N ALA A 207 11.68 13.39 -6.69
CA ALA A 207 11.42 14.73 -7.22
C ALA A 207 11.07 15.73 -6.11
N MET A 208 10.21 15.36 -5.15
CA MET A 208 9.86 16.19 -3.99
C MET A 208 11.10 16.51 -3.15
N ILE A 209 11.96 15.52 -2.88
CA ILE A 209 13.18 15.71 -2.08
C ILE A 209 14.22 16.56 -2.83
N ASP A 210 14.37 16.36 -4.13
CA ASP A 210 15.34 17.09 -4.94
C ASP A 210 14.88 18.53 -5.24
N ALA A 211 13.58 18.80 -5.26
CA ALA A 211 13.01 20.14 -5.42
C ALA A 211 13.26 21.05 -4.20
N ALA A 212 13.37 20.46 -2.99
CA ALA A 212 13.54 21.23 -1.76
C ALA A 212 14.85 22.00 -1.73
N GLN A 213 14.79 23.28 -1.28
CA GLN A 213 15.88 24.26 -1.20
C GLN A 213 16.19 24.64 0.25
N PRO A 214 17.30 25.33 0.53
CA PRO A 214 17.53 25.94 1.83
C PRO A 214 16.36 26.84 2.27
N GLY A 215 15.88 26.63 3.49
CA GLY A 215 14.67 27.29 4.02
C GLY A 215 13.42 26.42 3.98
N ASP A 216 13.42 25.37 3.15
CA ASP A 216 12.35 24.38 3.14
C ASP A 216 12.53 23.30 4.21
N THR A 217 11.44 22.64 4.55
CA THR A 217 11.43 21.48 5.48
C THR A 217 10.94 20.22 4.81
N LEU A 218 11.61 19.10 5.10
CA LEU A 218 11.21 17.76 4.73
C LEU A 218 11.01 16.90 5.98
N ASP A 219 9.79 16.38 6.15
CA ASP A 219 9.44 15.44 7.20
C ASP A 219 9.20 14.06 6.58
N LEU A 220 9.93 13.05 7.03
CA LEU A 220 9.76 11.66 6.60
C LEU A 220 9.37 10.79 7.78
N VAL A 221 8.21 10.13 7.68
CA VAL A 221 7.75 9.10 8.61
C VAL A 221 7.66 7.78 7.85
N MET A 222 8.44 6.77 8.24
CA MET A 222 8.56 5.56 7.40
C MET A 222 8.72 4.27 8.20
N PHE A 223 7.86 3.29 7.87
CA PHE A 223 7.96 1.94 8.44
C PHE A 223 9.23 1.22 7.95
N TYR A 224 9.48 1.17 6.62
CA TYR A 224 10.73 0.63 6.05
C TYR A 224 11.35 1.61 5.06
N LEU A 225 12.57 2.04 5.33
CA LEU A 225 13.39 2.91 4.47
C LEU A 225 14.66 2.19 4.04
N ALA A 226 14.78 1.86 2.76
CA ALA A 226 15.96 1.18 2.20
C ALA A 226 16.20 1.46 0.71
N ASP A 227 15.28 2.14 0.00
CA ASP A 227 15.45 2.46 -1.42
C ASP A 227 16.63 3.41 -1.60
N ARG A 228 17.65 2.97 -2.34
CA ARG A 228 18.92 3.68 -2.44
C ARG A 228 18.82 5.05 -3.16
N PRO A 229 18.02 5.20 -4.25
CA PRO A 229 17.77 6.52 -4.83
C PRO A 229 17.15 7.50 -3.83
N VAL A 230 16.13 7.11 -3.06
CA VAL A 230 15.51 7.96 -2.04
C VAL A 230 16.51 8.33 -0.94
N VAL A 231 17.25 7.37 -0.39
CA VAL A 231 18.28 7.64 0.63
C VAL A 231 19.35 8.60 0.11
N ARG A 232 19.78 8.44 -1.14
CA ARG A 232 20.73 9.37 -1.77
C ARG A 232 20.14 10.78 -1.94
N ALA A 233 18.85 10.89 -2.32
CA ALA A 233 18.16 12.18 -2.44
C ALA A 233 18.08 12.89 -1.08
N LEU A 234 17.71 12.20 0.00
CA LEU A 234 17.72 12.77 1.37
C LEU A 234 19.11 13.27 1.77
N LYS A 235 20.17 12.53 1.48
CA LYS A 235 21.56 12.95 1.74
C LYS A 235 21.96 14.16 0.89
N ARG A 236 21.49 14.28 -0.35
CA ARG A 236 21.72 15.48 -1.19
C ARG A 236 20.97 16.68 -0.60
N ALA A 237 19.70 16.52 -0.19
CA ALA A 237 18.93 17.59 0.41
C ALA A 237 19.58 18.12 1.70
N ALA A 238 20.07 17.24 2.58
CA ALA A 238 20.81 17.61 3.77
C ALA A 238 22.06 18.45 3.44
N ARG A 239 22.84 18.05 2.42
CA ARG A 239 24.05 18.78 1.98
C ARG A 239 23.71 20.14 1.35
N ARG A 240 22.50 20.30 0.78
CA ARG A 240 22.03 21.60 0.28
C ARG A 240 21.56 22.53 1.39
N GLY A 241 21.45 22.06 2.63
CA GLY A 241 20.98 22.86 3.77
C GLY A 241 19.45 22.84 3.96
N VAL A 242 18.75 21.87 3.36
CA VAL A 242 17.32 21.64 3.62
C VAL A 242 17.15 21.11 5.04
N SER A 243 16.14 21.62 5.77
CA SER A 243 15.81 21.13 7.10
C SER A 243 15.08 19.79 7.00
N LEU A 244 15.72 18.70 7.44
CA LEU A 244 15.14 17.36 7.44
C LEU A 244 14.82 16.89 8.85
N ARG A 245 13.67 16.21 8.99
CA ARG A 245 13.31 15.42 10.19
C ARG A 245 12.87 14.05 9.75
N VAL A 246 13.47 13.00 10.34
CA VAL A 246 13.17 11.63 9.96
C VAL A 246 12.74 10.84 11.19
N LEU A 247 11.53 10.25 11.14
CA LEU A 247 10.98 9.34 12.13
C LEU A 247 10.88 7.95 11.51
N LEU A 248 11.55 6.96 12.09
CA LEU A 248 11.57 5.58 11.60
C LEU A 248 10.98 4.63 12.63
N ASP A 249 10.28 3.61 12.14
CA ASP A 249 9.96 2.47 12.96
C ASP A 249 11.25 1.75 13.40
N PRO A 250 11.38 1.35 14.68
CA PRO A 250 12.58 0.66 15.16
C PRO A 250 12.79 -0.72 14.54
N ASN A 251 11.81 -1.24 13.82
CA ASN A 251 11.77 -2.58 13.20
C ASN A 251 12.18 -3.69 14.19
N LYS A 252 11.68 -3.59 15.41
CA LYS A 252 11.92 -4.59 16.47
C LYS A 252 10.87 -5.68 16.47
N ASP A 253 9.62 -5.32 16.15
CA ASP A 253 8.48 -6.21 16.25
C ASP A 253 7.86 -6.48 14.89
N ALA A 254 7.61 -7.75 14.59
CA ALA A 254 6.83 -8.14 13.42
C ALA A 254 6.26 -9.54 13.61
N PHE A 255 4.94 -9.65 13.47
CA PHE A 255 4.23 -10.94 13.58
C PHE A 255 4.57 -11.70 14.86
N GLY A 256 4.67 -10.99 16.01
CA GLY A 256 5.04 -11.58 17.30
C GLY A 256 6.50 -12.04 17.42
N ARG A 257 7.39 -11.58 16.51
CA ARG A 257 8.82 -11.93 16.52
C ARG A 257 9.68 -10.69 16.66
N THR A 258 10.68 -10.75 17.54
CA THR A 258 11.69 -9.71 17.69
C THR A 258 12.61 -9.67 16.48
N LYS A 259 12.79 -8.48 15.89
CA LYS A 259 13.72 -8.21 14.79
C LYS A 259 14.92 -7.38 15.26
N ASN A 260 15.93 -7.32 14.40
CA ASN A 260 17.22 -6.66 14.69
C ASN A 260 17.30 -5.19 14.23
N GLY A 261 16.17 -4.54 13.88
CA GLY A 261 16.12 -3.16 13.43
C GLY A 261 16.40 -2.95 11.94
N MET A 262 16.52 -4.02 11.16
CA MET A 262 16.75 -3.93 9.71
C MET A 262 15.43 -3.70 8.95
N PRO A 263 15.44 -2.88 7.87
CA PRO A 263 16.60 -2.20 7.27
C PRO A 263 16.89 -0.81 7.85
N ASN A 264 16.01 -0.25 8.69
CA ASN A 264 16.05 1.16 9.11
C ASN A 264 17.34 1.50 9.87
N ARG A 265 17.88 0.57 10.68
CA ARG A 265 19.09 0.81 11.47
C ARG A 265 20.32 1.18 10.62
N GLN A 266 20.46 0.58 9.44
CA GLN A 266 21.56 0.91 8.53
C GLN A 266 21.39 2.29 7.91
N VAL A 267 20.18 2.58 7.42
CA VAL A 267 19.88 3.87 6.78
C VAL A 267 19.93 5.02 7.79
N ALA A 268 19.45 4.79 9.02
CA ALA A 268 19.57 5.79 10.09
C ALA A 268 21.02 6.20 10.34
N ARG A 269 21.96 5.26 10.40
CA ARG A 269 23.41 5.56 10.55
C ARG A 269 23.93 6.40 9.39
N GLU A 270 23.54 6.09 8.16
CA GLU A 270 23.95 6.83 6.98
C GLU A 270 23.40 8.28 6.96
N LEU A 271 22.18 8.48 7.42
CA LEU A 271 21.54 9.80 7.50
C LEU A 271 22.14 10.64 8.62
N VAL A 272 22.32 10.07 9.81
CA VAL A 272 22.97 10.73 10.96
C VAL A 272 24.40 11.15 10.61
N ALA A 273 25.14 10.33 9.87
CA ALA A 273 26.51 10.65 9.44
C ALA A 273 26.61 11.88 8.52
N VAL A 274 25.49 12.33 7.93
CA VAL A 274 25.42 13.59 7.15
C VAL A 274 24.60 14.68 7.84
N GLY A 275 24.40 14.57 9.17
CA GLY A 275 23.75 15.58 9.98
C GLY A 275 22.22 15.57 9.99
N VAL A 276 21.57 14.55 9.40
CA VAL A 276 20.10 14.46 9.43
C VAL A 276 19.63 13.96 10.79
N PRO A 277 18.75 14.69 11.50
CA PRO A 277 18.11 14.20 12.72
C PRO A 277 17.22 13.00 12.42
N VAL A 278 17.56 11.84 12.98
CA VAL A 278 16.75 10.62 12.91
C VAL A 278 16.26 10.26 14.29
N ARG A 279 14.96 10.03 14.44
CA ARG A 279 14.33 9.52 15.66
C ARG A 279 13.66 8.19 15.42
N TRP A 280 13.59 7.38 16.45
CA TRP A 280 12.83 6.13 16.47
C TRP A 280 11.44 6.39 17.03
N ALA A 281 10.44 5.78 16.44
CA ALA A 281 9.11 5.76 17.03
C ALA A 281 9.14 4.99 18.37
N ALA A 282 8.44 5.52 19.35
CA ALA A 282 8.26 4.85 20.65
C ALA A 282 7.16 3.78 20.47
N THR A 283 7.57 2.54 20.20
CA THR A 283 6.68 1.39 20.03
C THR A 283 6.81 0.42 21.19
N HIS A 284 5.71 -0.23 21.59
CA HIS A 284 5.63 -1.15 22.73
C HIS A 284 5.00 -2.51 22.33
N GLY A 285 5.39 -3.00 21.14
CA GLY A 285 4.85 -4.22 20.51
C GLY A 285 4.04 -3.93 19.24
N GLU A 286 3.46 -2.73 19.12
CA GLU A 286 2.84 -2.23 17.89
C GLU A 286 3.91 -1.68 16.92
N GLN A 287 3.48 -1.37 15.69
CA GLN A 287 4.34 -0.80 14.65
C GLN A 287 3.94 0.65 14.34
N MET A 288 4.91 1.51 14.13
CA MET A 288 4.70 2.78 13.44
C MET A 288 4.64 2.48 11.93
N HIS A 289 3.45 2.12 11.45
CA HIS A 289 3.25 1.57 10.10
C HIS A 289 2.92 2.65 9.05
N ALA A 290 2.96 3.93 9.43
CA ALA A 290 2.77 5.05 8.51
C ALA A 290 3.88 5.12 7.44
N LYS A 291 3.51 5.61 6.25
CA LYS A 291 4.41 5.92 5.14
C LYS A 291 4.02 7.30 4.63
N LEU A 292 4.81 8.30 5.00
CA LEU A 292 4.53 9.70 4.76
C LEU A 292 5.82 10.47 4.46
N LEU A 293 5.82 11.23 3.37
CA LEU A 293 6.79 12.27 3.07
C LEU A 293 6.03 13.59 2.94
N LEU A 294 6.44 14.60 3.69
CA LEU A 294 5.88 15.94 3.68
C LEU A 294 6.99 16.94 3.36
N ALA A 295 6.77 17.76 2.34
CA ALA A 295 7.60 18.93 2.04
C ALA A 295 6.80 20.19 2.33
N ARG A 296 7.40 21.14 3.06
CA ARG A 296 6.90 22.51 3.23
C ARG A 296 7.92 23.43 2.61
N TYR A 297 7.47 24.21 1.63
CA TYR A 297 8.29 25.15 0.90
C TYR A 297 8.18 26.55 1.52
N ALA A 298 9.27 27.30 1.51
CA ALA A 298 9.30 28.70 1.99
C ALA A 298 8.28 29.61 1.29
N THR A 299 7.77 29.21 0.14
CA THR A 299 6.70 29.86 -0.61
C THR A 299 5.31 29.74 0.01
N GLY A 300 5.14 28.95 1.10
CA GLY A 300 3.83 28.62 1.68
C GLY A 300 3.12 27.46 0.98
N MET A 301 3.72 26.93 -0.08
CA MET A 301 3.26 25.70 -0.73
C MET A 301 3.80 24.45 -0.03
N GLY A 302 3.16 23.32 -0.28
CA GLY A 302 3.66 22.04 0.20
C GLY A 302 3.22 20.86 -0.61
N ASP A 303 3.92 19.75 -0.40
CA ASP A 303 3.64 18.46 -0.99
C ASP A 303 3.52 17.41 0.11
N VAL A 304 2.52 16.55 0.01
CA VAL A 304 2.35 15.38 0.87
C VAL A 304 2.29 14.14 0.00
N LEU A 305 3.11 13.15 0.29
CA LEU A 305 3.06 11.83 -0.36
C LEU A 305 2.80 10.77 0.71
N LEU A 306 1.67 10.08 0.63
CA LEU A 306 1.27 9.06 1.59
C LEU A 306 0.56 7.87 0.91
N GLY A 307 0.54 6.71 1.56
CA GLY A 307 -0.18 5.53 1.06
C GLY A 307 0.40 4.21 1.55
N SER A 308 0.37 3.21 0.68
CA SER A 308 0.76 1.83 1.02
C SER A 308 2.26 1.58 0.96
N ALA A 309 3.00 2.33 0.13
CA ALA A 309 4.37 1.98 -0.26
C ALA A 309 5.41 2.28 0.83
N ASN A 310 6.07 1.23 1.31
CA ASN A 310 7.34 1.39 2.01
C ASN A 310 8.42 1.88 1.04
N PHE A 311 9.36 2.68 1.52
CA PHE A 311 10.46 3.15 0.68
C PHE A 311 11.59 2.11 0.61
N THR A 312 11.24 0.96 0.02
CA THR A 312 12.17 -0.13 -0.26
C THR A 312 12.18 -0.47 -1.75
N ARG A 313 13.25 -1.09 -2.24
CA ARG A 313 13.34 -1.52 -3.63
C ARG A 313 12.13 -2.35 -4.08
N ARG A 314 11.64 -3.25 -3.23
CA ARG A 314 10.52 -4.13 -3.58
C ARG A 314 9.21 -3.37 -3.76
N ASN A 315 8.96 -2.34 -2.95
CA ASN A 315 7.73 -1.56 -2.99
C ASN A 315 7.78 -0.43 -4.05
N LEU A 316 8.98 0.03 -4.44
CA LEU A 316 9.16 1.18 -5.32
C LEU A 316 9.70 0.85 -6.73
N ARG A 317 9.84 -0.44 -7.12
CA ARG A 317 10.43 -0.84 -8.40
C ARG A 317 9.65 -1.95 -9.09
N ASP A 318 8.31 -1.83 -9.08
CA ASP A 318 7.36 -2.73 -9.78
C ASP A 318 7.44 -4.22 -9.37
N PHE A 319 7.93 -4.51 -8.15
CA PHE A 319 7.92 -5.87 -7.64
C PHE A 319 6.68 -6.19 -6.80
N ASN A 320 6.03 -5.15 -6.25
CA ASN A 320 4.72 -5.21 -5.61
C ASN A 320 3.78 -4.24 -6.31
N LEU A 321 2.47 -4.45 -6.16
CA LEU A 321 1.47 -3.42 -6.45
C LEU A 321 1.34 -2.50 -5.24
N GLU A 322 1.47 -1.20 -5.47
CA GLU A 322 1.39 -0.15 -4.44
C GLU A 322 0.53 1.01 -4.92
N THR A 323 -0.05 1.75 -3.99
CA THR A 323 -0.80 2.98 -4.30
C THR A 323 -0.51 4.04 -3.25
N ASN A 324 -0.14 5.22 -3.72
CA ASN A 324 0.01 6.43 -2.91
C ASN A 324 -0.78 7.58 -3.52
N ALA A 325 -1.17 8.53 -2.69
CA ALA A 325 -1.63 9.85 -3.11
C ALA A 325 -0.52 10.88 -2.91
N ARG A 326 -0.36 11.79 -3.87
CA ARG A 326 0.40 13.03 -3.73
C ARG A 326 -0.56 14.20 -3.71
N LEU A 327 -0.49 15.00 -2.64
CA LEU A 327 -1.24 16.24 -2.51
C LEU A 327 -0.27 17.41 -2.69
N THR A 328 -0.66 18.38 -3.51
CA THR A 328 0.09 19.63 -3.71
C THR A 328 -0.85 20.79 -3.47
N GLY A 329 -0.45 21.73 -2.64
CA GLY A 329 -1.28 22.90 -2.31
C GLY A 329 -0.65 23.79 -1.26
N THR A 330 -1.42 24.73 -0.72
CA THR A 330 -1.03 25.55 0.44
C THR A 330 -1.11 24.71 1.71
N LEU A 331 -0.10 24.77 2.56
CA LEU A 331 -0.01 24.05 3.85
C LEU A 331 0.06 25.02 5.01
#